data_1ca8d81b37e8de37128c18df353ee8c3
#
_entry.id   1ca8d81b37e8de37128c18df353ee8c3
#
_cell.length_a   1.000
_cell.length_b   1.000
_cell.length_c   1.000
_cell.angle_alpha   90.00
_cell.angle_beta   90.00
_cell.angle_gamma   90.00
#
_symmetry.space_group_name_H-M   'P 1'
#
loop_
_entity.id
_entity.type
_entity.pdbx_description
1 polymer ?
#
loop_
_entity_poly.entity_id
_entity_poly.type
_entity_poly.pdbx_seq_one_letter_code
_entity_poly.pdbx_strand_id
1 'polypeptide(L)' 'MSDHISSQFNNDIMFINSNLTKMGGICEDNLKKAIKAMTKNDSKLAEQIISKDEELDQIENQIDDVVIKTLSLIHI' A
#
# COMPACT_ATOMS: atom_id res chain seq x y z
N MET A 1 -3.05 6.54 -30.24
CA MET A 1 -1.85 6.18 -29.45
C MET A 1 -1.72 7.01 -28.19
N SER A 2 -1.80 8.35 -28.29
CA SER A 2 -1.74 9.23 -27.09
C SER A 2 -2.88 8.96 -26.09
N ASP A 3 -4.09 8.69 -26.59
CA ASP A 3 -5.25 8.38 -25.73
C ASP A 3 -5.03 7.10 -24.93
N HIS A 4 -4.38 6.10 -25.55
CA HIS A 4 -4.08 4.82 -24.92
C HIS A 4 -3.09 4.99 -23.77
N ILE A 5 -2.04 5.78 -23.99
CA ILE A 5 -1.02 6.08 -22.97
C ILE A 5 -1.64 6.93 -21.85
N SER A 6 -2.48 7.92 -22.17
CA SER A 6 -3.15 8.74 -21.18
C SER A 6 -4.10 7.95 -20.29
N SER A 7 -4.87 7.03 -20.86
CA SER A 7 -5.76 6.15 -20.09
C SER A 7 -4.97 5.25 -19.15
N GLN A 8 -3.87 4.68 -19.66
CA GLN A 8 -3.01 3.82 -18.84
C GLN A 8 -2.38 4.60 -17.70
N PHE A 9 -1.89 5.80 -17.97
CA PHE A 9 -1.31 6.67 -16.96
C PHE A 9 -2.33 7.01 -15.87
N ASN A 10 -3.54 7.41 -16.26
CA ASN A 10 -4.60 7.72 -15.30
C ASN A 10 -4.98 6.52 -14.44
N ASN A 11 -5.08 5.35 -15.05
CA ASN A 11 -5.38 4.12 -14.31
C ASN A 11 -4.28 3.78 -13.30
N ASP A 12 -3.03 3.97 -13.68
CA ASP A 12 -1.87 3.72 -12.82
C ASP A 12 -1.86 4.69 -11.63
N ILE A 13 -2.16 5.97 -11.86
CA ILE A 13 -2.25 6.97 -10.79
C ILE A 13 -3.40 6.62 -9.82
N MET A 14 -4.55 6.23 -10.34
CA MET A 14 -5.68 5.81 -9.52
C MET A 14 -5.33 4.58 -8.67
N PHE A 15 -4.64 3.61 -9.25
CA PHE A 15 -4.18 2.42 -8.54
C PHE A 15 -3.22 2.79 -7.41
N ILE A 16 -2.23 3.64 -7.70
CA ILE A 16 -1.24 4.08 -6.70
C ILE A 16 -1.95 4.81 -5.56
N ASN A 17 -2.83 5.77 -5.87
CA ASN A 17 -3.54 6.55 -4.87
C ASN A 17 -4.43 5.67 -3.98
N SER A 18 -5.15 4.72 -4.57
CA SER A 18 -6.00 3.79 -3.81
C SER A 18 -5.18 2.95 -2.86
N ASN A 19 -4.04 2.45 -3.32
CA ASN A 19 -3.18 1.60 -2.48
C ASN A 19 -2.44 2.40 -1.42
N LEU A 20 -2.02 3.63 -1.69
CA LEU A 20 -1.44 4.50 -0.68
C LEU A 20 -2.44 4.82 0.43
N THR A 21 -3.69 5.09 0.07
CA THR A 21 -4.76 5.32 1.04
C THR A 21 -5.00 4.07 1.90
N LYS A 22 -5.02 2.90 1.28
CA LYS A 22 -5.15 1.63 1.98
C LYS A 22 -4.00 1.39 2.94
N MET A 23 -2.77 1.63 2.50
CA MET A 23 -1.57 1.50 3.35
C MET A 23 -1.65 2.44 4.56
N GLY A 24 -2.06 3.69 4.33
CA GLY A 24 -2.22 4.67 5.40
C GLY A 24 -3.23 4.20 6.46
N GLY A 25 -4.34 3.64 6.01
CA GLY A 25 -5.36 3.07 6.90
C GLY A 25 -4.83 1.89 7.71
N ILE A 26 -4.09 0.99 7.08
CA ILE A 26 -3.49 -0.16 7.75
C ILE A 26 -2.45 0.31 8.79
N CYS A 27 -1.60 1.28 8.44
CA CYS A 27 -0.60 1.81 9.36
C CYS A 27 -1.25 2.45 10.59
N GLU A 28 -2.30 3.24 10.40
CA GLU A 28 -3.04 3.87 11.49
C GLU A 28 -3.66 2.81 12.41
N ASP A 29 -4.29 1.80 11.82
CA ASP A 29 -4.90 0.70 12.57
C ASP A 29 -3.86 -0.10 13.34
N ASN A 30 -2.72 -0.40 12.69
CA ASN A 30 -1.61 -1.10 13.35
C ASN A 30 -1.05 -0.31 14.52
N LEU A 31 -0.93 1.01 14.40
CA LEU A 31 -0.46 1.85 15.50
C LEU A 31 -1.42 1.78 16.70
N LYS A 32 -2.71 1.87 16.45
CA LYS A 32 -3.72 1.75 17.51
C LYS A 32 -3.66 0.39 18.20
N LYS A 33 -3.50 -0.67 17.41
CA LYS A 33 -3.38 -2.05 17.94
C LYS A 33 -2.08 -2.25 18.70
N ALA A 34 -0.99 -1.65 18.24
CA ALA A 34 0.30 -1.73 18.93
C ALA A 34 0.20 -1.10 20.33
N ILE A 35 -0.44 0.05 20.43
CA ILE A 35 -0.65 0.71 21.71
C ILE A 35 -1.49 -0.16 22.65
N LYS A 36 -2.55 -0.77 22.12
CA LYS A 36 -3.38 -1.71 22.91
C LYS A 36 -2.59 -2.94 23.35
N ALA A 37 -1.80 -3.53 22.44
CA ALA A 37 -0.99 -4.72 22.76
C ALA A 37 0.01 -4.41 23.86
N MET A 38 0.66 -3.25 23.81
CA MET A 38 1.64 -2.83 24.83
C MET A 38 0.98 -2.58 26.17
N THR A 39 -0.18 -1.94 26.18
CA THR A 39 -0.87 -1.58 27.44
C THR A 39 -1.57 -2.76 28.09
N LYS A 40 -2.05 -3.73 27.30
CA LYS A 40 -2.81 -4.88 27.79
C LYS A 40 -2.03 -6.20 27.73
N ASN A 41 -0.81 -6.19 27.22
CA ASN A 41 0.03 -7.35 27.07
C ASN A 41 -0.69 -8.48 26.28
N ASP A 42 -1.29 -8.11 25.15
CA ASP A 42 -2.12 -8.99 24.33
C ASP A 42 -1.34 -9.55 23.16
N SER A 43 -0.95 -10.84 23.26
CA SER A 43 -0.15 -11.51 22.23
C SER A 43 -0.92 -11.77 20.92
N LYS A 44 -2.23 -11.98 20.99
CA LYS A 44 -3.06 -12.18 19.80
C LYS A 44 -3.12 -10.92 18.96
N LEU A 45 -3.21 -9.78 19.61
CA LEU A 45 -3.22 -8.48 18.95
C LEU A 45 -1.86 -8.22 18.29
N ALA A 46 -0.77 -8.60 18.95
CA ALA A 46 0.58 -8.50 18.38
C ALA A 46 0.72 -9.35 17.12
N GLU A 47 0.17 -10.57 17.11
CA GLU A 47 0.16 -11.44 15.92
C GLU A 47 -0.60 -10.83 14.75
N GLN A 48 -1.73 -10.18 15.02
CA GLN A 48 -2.50 -9.47 13.99
C GLN A 48 -1.70 -8.34 13.36
N ILE A 49 -0.91 -7.62 14.15
CA ILE A 49 -0.05 -6.54 13.67
C ILE A 49 1.01 -7.09 12.72
N ILE A 50 1.65 -8.19 13.07
CA ILE A 50 2.67 -8.85 12.24
C ILE A 50 2.06 -9.28 10.90
N SER A 51 0.87 -9.88 10.92
CA SER A 51 0.16 -10.30 9.71
C SER A 51 -0.15 -9.12 8.78
N LYS A 52 -0.56 -7.98 9.35
CA LYS A 52 -0.85 -6.78 8.57
C LYS A 52 0.41 -6.13 8.00
N ASP A 53 1.55 -6.26 8.68
CA ASP A 53 2.84 -5.79 8.18
C ASP A 53 3.23 -6.53 6.89
N GLU A 54 2.98 -7.84 6.82
CA GLU A 54 3.19 -8.61 5.60
C GLU A 54 2.30 -8.14 4.46
N GLU A 55 1.05 -7.79 4.75
CA GLU A 55 0.13 -7.22 3.76
C GLU A 55 0.64 -5.88 3.23
N LEU A 56 1.18 -5.03 4.11
CA LEU A 56 1.79 -3.77 3.71
C LEU A 56 2.95 -3.97 2.75
N ASP A 57 3.81 -4.94 3.02
CA ASP A 57 4.94 -5.26 2.13
C ASP A 57 4.47 -5.67 0.74
N GLN A 58 3.41 -6.47 0.65
CA GLN A 58 2.83 -6.87 -0.63
C GLN A 58 2.28 -5.67 -1.40
N ILE A 59 1.56 -4.77 -0.72
CA ILE A 59 1.01 -3.57 -1.34
C ILE A 59 2.15 -2.66 -1.83
N GLU A 60 3.19 -2.49 -1.03
CA GLU A 60 4.36 -1.70 -1.41
C GLU A 60 5.01 -2.25 -2.67
N ASN A 61 5.20 -3.56 -2.77
CA ASN A 61 5.77 -4.20 -3.95
C ASN A 61 4.90 -3.98 -5.19
N GLN A 62 3.58 -4.05 -5.06
CA GLN A 62 2.66 -3.78 -6.15
C GLN A 62 2.74 -2.33 -6.63
N ILE A 63 2.85 -1.39 -5.71
CA ILE A 63 3.02 0.02 -6.04
C ILE A 63 4.33 0.24 -6.78
N ASP A 64 5.42 -0.35 -6.30
CA ASP A 64 6.74 -0.23 -6.93
C ASP A 64 6.70 -0.72 -8.38
N ASP A 65 6.06 -1.86 -8.64
CA ASP A 65 5.91 -2.41 -9.98
C ASP A 65 5.15 -1.45 -10.90
N VAL A 66 4.07 -0.87 -10.41
CA VAL A 66 3.26 0.07 -11.20
C VAL A 66 4.04 1.37 -11.46
N VAL A 67 4.77 1.87 -10.47
CA VAL A 67 5.60 3.07 -10.64
C VAL A 67 6.66 2.85 -11.72
N ILE A 68 7.34 1.71 -11.69
CA ILE A 68 8.35 1.37 -12.70
C ILE A 68 7.72 1.34 -14.09
N LYS A 69 6.57 0.70 -14.25
CA LYS A 69 5.85 0.64 -15.54
C LYS A 69 5.44 2.02 -16.02
N THR A 70 4.94 2.87 -15.12
CA THR A 70 4.50 4.23 -15.43
C THR A 70 5.69 5.08 -15.90
N LEU A 71 6.81 4.99 -15.21
CA LEU A 71 8.04 5.69 -15.59
C LEU A 71 8.54 5.23 -16.96
N SER A 72 8.42 3.95 -17.26
CA SER A 72 8.80 3.40 -18.59
C SER A 72 7.95 4.01 -19.69
N LEU A 73 6.65 4.23 -19.45
CA LEU A 73 5.75 4.87 -20.41
C LEU A 73 6.11 6.33 -20.67
N ILE A 74 6.52 7.04 -19.64
CA ILE A 74 6.87 8.47 -19.73
C ILE A 74 8.18 8.67 -20.50
N HIS A 75 9.12 7.74 -20.36
CA HIS A 75 10.44 7.86 -21.02
C HIS A 75 10.46 7.44 -22.48
N ILE A 76 9.37 6.94 -22.99
CA ILE A 76 9.24 6.61 -24.42
C ILE A 76 8.81 7.84 -25.20
#